data_d2bfa4685fc01ab9fadff08f37010551
#
_entry.id   d2bfa4685fc01ab9fadff08f37010551
#
_cell.length_a   1.000
_cell.length_b   1.000
_cell.length_c   1.000
_cell.angle_alpha   90.00
_cell.angle_beta   90.00
_cell.angle_gamma   90.00
#
_symmetry.space_group_name_H-M   'P 1'
#
loop_
_entity.id
_entity.type
_entity.pdbx_description
1 polymer ?
#
loop_
_entity_poly.entity_id
_entity_poly.type
_entity_poly.pdbx_seq_one_letter_code
_entity_poly.pdbx_strand_id
1 'polypeptide(L)'
;MNSRAAVLHSMCLERPYNISQPLKIENVNLDPPGLNEVIIQIKAAGLCHSDLSVIDGNRPRPLPMVLGHEASGIVVEKGRNVKKLNIGDHVVFSFLPSCGFCSYCESGKAALCEPGNIANANGTLLSGDRKISYNSKYYNHHLGVSGFSEFSVATEESLIKIEKDLPFDIAALFGCAVITGVGAVINSAEFKFGETLLVIGLGGVGLSAILGAKAAGASKIIAADINSKKGSLAKSFGADIFIDSSDNDSYKKIHDITNGGVDTALEFAGAVSAINFAFKSTKKGGK
;
A
#
# COMPACT_ATOMS: atom_id res chain seq x y z
N MET A 1 -10.30 -8.30 -24.30
CA MET A 1 -10.44 -9.45 -23.35
C MET A 1 -11.47 -9.10 -22.29
N ASN A 2 -12.27 -10.06 -21.81
CA ASN A 2 -13.24 -9.81 -20.74
C ASN A 2 -12.61 -10.10 -19.36
N SER A 3 -12.99 -9.31 -18.36
CA SER A 3 -12.54 -9.45 -16.97
C SER A 3 -13.68 -9.07 -16.02
N ARG A 4 -13.92 -9.88 -14.98
CA ARG A 4 -14.78 -9.42 -13.87
C ARG A 4 -14.00 -8.47 -13.01
N ALA A 5 -14.60 -7.35 -12.64
CA ALA A 5 -13.96 -6.32 -11.84
C ALA A 5 -14.94 -5.72 -10.82
N ALA A 6 -14.40 -5.27 -9.68
CA ALA A 6 -15.14 -4.50 -8.69
C ALA A 6 -15.03 -3.01 -9.01
N VAL A 7 -16.12 -2.42 -9.44
CA VAL A 7 -16.21 -1.04 -9.94
C VAL A 7 -16.88 -0.14 -8.92
N LEU A 8 -16.25 1.01 -8.66
CA LEU A 8 -16.83 2.10 -7.88
C LEU A 8 -17.46 3.12 -8.84
N HIS A 9 -18.79 3.32 -8.73
CA HIS A 9 -19.52 4.32 -9.51
C HIS A 9 -19.79 5.62 -8.76
N SER A 10 -19.93 5.53 -7.43
CA SER A 10 -20.23 6.67 -6.56
C SER A 10 -19.49 6.52 -5.24
N MET A 11 -18.92 7.61 -4.74
CA MET A 11 -18.33 7.71 -3.43
C MET A 11 -19.39 8.10 -2.39
N CYS A 12 -19.04 8.00 -1.10
CA CYS A 12 -19.84 8.49 0.03
C CYS A 12 -21.21 7.82 0.19
N LEU A 13 -21.36 6.55 -0.21
CA LEU A 13 -22.59 5.82 0.08
C LEU A 13 -22.72 5.59 1.59
N GLU A 14 -23.95 5.50 2.06
CA GLU A 14 -24.25 5.30 3.47
C GLU A 14 -23.67 3.98 4.01
N ARG A 15 -23.18 4.02 5.24
CA ARG A 15 -22.77 2.80 5.96
C ARG A 15 -24.01 2.18 6.62
N PRO A 16 -24.00 0.85 6.83
CA PRO A 16 -22.89 -0.11 6.62
C PRO A 16 -22.79 -0.57 5.15
N TYR A 17 -21.57 -0.74 4.66
CA TYR A 17 -21.28 -1.07 3.25
C TYR A 17 -21.74 -2.46 2.79
N ASN A 18 -22.01 -3.38 3.71
CA ASN A 18 -22.66 -4.65 3.39
C ASN A 18 -24.12 -4.48 2.90
N ILE A 19 -24.75 -3.32 3.20
CA ILE A 19 -26.10 -2.96 2.73
C ILE A 19 -25.98 -2.10 1.46
N SER A 20 -25.23 -1.00 1.51
CA SER A 20 -25.13 -0.04 0.39
C SER A 20 -24.32 -0.57 -0.81
N GLN A 21 -23.44 -1.54 -0.59
CA GLN A 21 -22.63 -2.23 -1.61
C GLN A 21 -22.02 -1.25 -2.62
N PRO A 22 -21.09 -0.38 -2.21
CA PRO A 22 -20.50 0.65 -3.06
C PRO A 22 -19.78 0.11 -4.29
N LEU A 23 -19.19 -1.09 -4.19
CA LEU A 23 -18.54 -1.78 -5.28
C LEU A 23 -19.54 -2.68 -6.00
N LYS A 24 -19.60 -2.56 -7.34
CA LYS A 24 -20.40 -3.41 -8.20
C LYS A 24 -19.49 -4.35 -8.98
N ILE A 25 -19.86 -5.63 -9.03
CA ILE A 25 -19.13 -6.60 -9.84
C ILE A 25 -19.66 -6.52 -11.26
N GLU A 26 -18.77 -6.17 -12.20
CA GLU A 26 -19.10 -5.99 -13.62
C GLU A 26 -18.15 -6.79 -14.51
N ASN A 27 -18.65 -7.20 -15.67
CA ASN A 27 -17.84 -7.78 -16.75
C ASN A 27 -17.34 -6.64 -17.63
N VAL A 28 -16.14 -6.17 -17.39
CA VAL A 28 -15.50 -5.11 -18.15
C VAL A 28 -14.70 -5.68 -19.32
N ASN A 29 -14.49 -4.86 -20.34
CA ASN A 29 -13.59 -5.18 -21.46
C ASN A 29 -12.22 -4.53 -21.19
N LEU A 30 -11.16 -5.31 -21.37
CA LEU A 30 -9.80 -4.82 -21.39
C LEU A 30 -9.33 -4.72 -22.84
N ASP A 31 -8.83 -3.54 -23.22
CA ASP A 31 -8.16 -3.34 -24.49
C ASP A 31 -6.81 -4.07 -24.51
N PRO A 32 -6.28 -4.41 -25.67
CA PRO A 32 -4.92 -4.95 -25.79
C PRO A 32 -3.87 -4.02 -25.14
N PRO A 33 -2.76 -4.58 -24.65
CA PRO A 33 -1.72 -3.76 -24.05
C PRO A 33 -1.08 -2.85 -25.10
N GLY A 34 -0.80 -1.61 -24.71
CA GLY A 34 -0.01 -0.67 -25.48
C GLY A 34 1.45 -1.11 -25.60
N LEU A 35 2.28 -0.30 -26.27
CA LEU A 35 3.67 -0.65 -26.59
C LEU A 35 4.51 -1.06 -25.36
N ASN A 36 4.33 -0.34 -24.23
CA ASN A 36 5.08 -0.52 -22.98
C ASN A 36 4.20 -1.10 -21.86
N GLU A 37 3.09 -1.74 -22.21
CA GLU A 37 2.11 -2.25 -21.26
C GLU A 37 2.06 -3.77 -21.32
N VAL A 38 1.53 -4.36 -20.26
CA VAL A 38 1.30 -5.80 -20.15
C VAL A 38 -0.10 -6.07 -19.60
N ILE A 39 -0.65 -7.25 -19.92
CA ILE A 39 -1.82 -7.79 -19.25
C ILE A 39 -1.35 -8.78 -18.19
N ILE A 40 -1.88 -8.62 -17.00
CA ILE A 40 -1.59 -9.47 -15.85
C ILE A 40 -2.87 -10.21 -15.45
N GLN A 41 -2.79 -11.53 -15.31
CA GLN A 41 -3.78 -12.30 -14.61
C GLN A 41 -3.56 -12.13 -13.12
N ILE A 42 -4.48 -11.46 -12.43
CA ILE A 42 -4.40 -11.25 -10.99
C ILE A 42 -4.61 -12.57 -10.25
N LYS A 43 -3.73 -12.86 -9.31
CA LYS A 43 -3.77 -14.06 -8.47
C LYS A 43 -4.11 -13.75 -7.03
N ALA A 44 -3.71 -12.57 -6.55
CA ALA A 44 -4.07 -12.05 -5.24
C ALA A 44 -4.12 -10.53 -5.25
N ALA A 45 -5.01 -9.96 -4.43
CA ALA A 45 -5.10 -8.53 -4.20
C ALA A 45 -5.29 -8.27 -2.70
N GLY A 46 -4.55 -7.30 -2.18
CA GLY A 46 -4.68 -6.83 -0.80
C GLY A 46 -5.78 -5.79 -0.66
N LEU A 47 -6.38 -5.72 0.52
CA LEU A 47 -7.33 -4.68 0.91
C LEU A 47 -6.62 -3.64 1.77
N CYS A 48 -6.55 -2.42 1.30
CA CYS A 48 -5.90 -1.32 2.01
C CYS A 48 -6.93 -0.26 2.45
N HIS A 49 -6.62 0.44 3.53
CA HIS A 49 -7.43 1.58 3.97
C HIS A 49 -7.50 2.69 2.90
N SER A 50 -6.50 2.77 2.02
CA SER A 50 -6.51 3.72 0.90
C SER A 50 -7.62 3.45 -0.12
N ASP A 51 -8.01 2.18 -0.35
CA ASP A 51 -9.17 1.84 -1.18
C ASP A 51 -10.47 2.29 -0.49
N LEU A 52 -10.58 2.05 0.82
CA LEU A 52 -11.70 2.52 1.63
C LEU A 52 -11.82 4.04 1.61
N SER A 53 -10.69 4.78 1.63
CA SER A 53 -10.67 6.23 1.57
C SER A 53 -11.16 6.80 0.23
N VAL A 54 -11.10 6.03 -0.84
CA VAL A 54 -11.75 6.39 -2.11
C VAL A 54 -13.26 6.13 -2.00
N ILE A 55 -13.67 4.99 -1.44
CA ILE A 55 -15.09 4.61 -1.29
C ILE A 55 -15.84 5.63 -0.42
N ASP A 56 -15.26 6.07 0.68
CA ASP A 56 -15.88 7.01 1.63
C ASP A 56 -15.67 8.49 1.25
N GLY A 57 -14.95 8.78 0.16
CA GLY A 57 -14.75 10.13 -0.36
C GLY A 57 -13.67 10.95 0.35
N ASN A 58 -12.97 10.41 1.35
CA ASN A 58 -11.85 11.09 2.00
C ASN A 58 -10.66 11.30 1.05
N ARG A 59 -10.59 10.48 -0.01
CA ARG A 59 -9.57 10.58 -1.05
C ARG A 59 -10.23 10.50 -2.43
N PRO A 60 -10.89 11.59 -2.89
CA PRO A 60 -11.68 11.58 -4.11
C PRO A 60 -10.85 11.24 -5.35
N ARG A 61 -11.43 10.45 -6.25
CA ARG A 61 -10.85 10.01 -7.51
C ARG A 61 -11.86 10.14 -8.64
N PRO A 62 -11.42 10.25 -9.91
CA PRO A 62 -12.35 10.23 -11.05
C PRO A 62 -13.08 8.89 -11.14
N LEU A 63 -14.38 8.93 -11.39
CA LEU A 63 -15.26 7.76 -11.48
C LEU A 63 -15.89 7.63 -12.86
N PRO A 64 -16.35 6.44 -13.28
CA PRO A 64 -16.24 5.16 -12.59
C PRO A 64 -14.80 4.63 -12.59
N MET A 65 -14.43 3.80 -11.58
CA MET A 65 -13.08 3.32 -11.39
C MET A 65 -13.05 1.87 -10.91
N VAL A 66 -12.17 1.05 -11.47
CA VAL A 66 -11.84 -0.28 -10.92
C VAL A 66 -10.80 -0.09 -9.82
N LEU A 67 -11.16 -0.42 -8.57
CA LEU A 67 -10.28 -0.23 -7.41
C LEU A 67 -9.22 -1.33 -7.25
N GLY A 68 -8.48 -1.27 -6.14
CA GLY A 68 -7.38 -2.18 -5.80
C GLY A 68 -6.03 -1.64 -6.26
N HIS A 69 -5.10 -1.47 -5.32
CA HIS A 69 -3.75 -0.98 -5.62
C HIS A 69 -2.64 -1.86 -5.04
N GLU A 70 -3.00 -2.91 -4.36
CA GLU A 70 -2.11 -3.99 -3.92
C GLU A 70 -2.47 -5.25 -4.69
N ALA A 71 -1.59 -5.72 -5.56
CA ALA A 71 -1.87 -6.92 -6.34
C ALA A 71 -0.60 -7.64 -6.77
N SER A 72 -0.76 -8.93 -7.05
CA SER A 72 0.25 -9.78 -7.65
C SER A 72 -0.39 -10.72 -8.67
N GLY A 73 0.38 -11.19 -9.63
CA GLY A 73 -0.17 -12.03 -10.68
C GLY A 73 0.87 -12.49 -11.67
N ILE A 74 0.38 -12.98 -12.80
CA ILE A 74 1.19 -13.57 -13.88
C ILE A 74 1.01 -12.74 -15.15
N VAL A 75 2.10 -12.39 -15.81
CA VAL A 75 2.07 -11.74 -17.12
C VAL A 75 1.53 -12.72 -18.17
N VAL A 76 0.44 -12.35 -18.86
CA VAL A 76 -0.21 -13.20 -19.88
C VAL A 76 -0.10 -12.62 -21.29
N GLU A 77 0.09 -11.32 -21.43
CA GLU A 77 0.29 -10.64 -22.72
C GLU A 77 1.22 -9.44 -22.53
N LYS A 78 2.00 -9.07 -23.55
CA LYS A 78 2.91 -7.92 -23.46
C LYS A 78 3.00 -7.13 -24.78
N GLY A 79 3.15 -5.82 -24.65
CA GLY A 79 3.45 -4.93 -25.76
C GLY A 79 4.88 -5.14 -26.30
N ARG A 80 5.08 -4.74 -27.54
CA ARG A 80 6.32 -5.02 -28.28
C ARG A 80 7.59 -4.33 -27.71
N ASN A 81 7.43 -3.27 -26.93
CA ASN A 81 8.56 -2.54 -26.32
C ASN A 81 8.88 -3.02 -24.90
N VAL A 82 8.07 -3.89 -24.30
CA VAL A 82 8.30 -4.44 -22.97
C VAL A 82 9.56 -5.31 -22.99
N LYS A 83 10.57 -4.95 -22.18
CA LYS A 83 11.89 -5.58 -22.18
C LYS A 83 12.21 -6.33 -20.90
N LYS A 84 11.72 -5.86 -19.76
CA LYS A 84 12.05 -6.41 -18.42
C LYS A 84 11.20 -7.63 -18.05
N LEU A 85 10.03 -7.79 -18.70
CA LEU A 85 9.06 -8.82 -18.40
C LEU A 85 8.81 -9.76 -19.57
N ASN A 86 8.53 -11.02 -19.26
CA ASN A 86 8.14 -12.06 -20.22
C ASN A 86 6.80 -12.68 -19.81
N ILE A 87 6.09 -13.24 -20.79
CA ILE A 87 4.87 -14.01 -20.52
C ILE A 87 5.24 -15.18 -19.58
N GLY A 88 4.42 -15.38 -18.53
CA GLY A 88 4.66 -16.36 -17.47
C GLY A 88 5.51 -15.86 -16.30
N ASP A 89 6.02 -14.62 -16.34
CA ASP A 89 6.67 -14.01 -15.18
C ASP A 89 5.66 -13.72 -14.07
N HIS A 90 6.06 -14.01 -12.83
CA HIS A 90 5.32 -13.58 -11.64
C HIS A 90 5.70 -12.15 -11.30
N VAL A 91 4.71 -11.33 -10.97
CA VAL A 91 4.90 -9.90 -10.70
C VAL A 91 4.10 -9.43 -9.50
N VAL A 92 4.62 -8.41 -8.83
CA VAL A 92 3.90 -7.57 -7.89
C VAL A 92 3.76 -6.17 -8.46
N PHE A 93 2.63 -5.52 -8.20
CA PHE A 93 2.38 -4.15 -8.64
C PHE A 93 2.96 -3.12 -7.69
N SER A 94 3.45 -2.03 -8.25
CA SER A 94 3.71 -0.78 -7.55
C SER A 94 2.65 0.25 -7.96
N PHE A 95 2.00 0.86 -6.98
CA PHE A 95 1.01 1.92 -7.22
C PHE A 95 1.64 3.30 -7.55
N LEU A 96 2.97 3.35 -7.65
CA LEU A 96 3.74 4.55 -8.00
C LEU A 96 4.52 4.29 -9.28
N PRO A 97 3.88 4.38 -10.46
CA PRO A 97 4.59 4.22 -11.72
C PRO A 97 5.61 5.34 -11.89
N SER A 98 6.82 4.99 -12.32
CA SER A 98 7.90 5.96 -12.52
C SER A 98 8.31 6.02 -13.98
N CYS A 99 8.43 7.22 -14.54
CA CYS A 99 8.79 7.39 -15.96
C CYS A 99 10.28 7.10 -16.26
N GLY A 100 11.14 7.16 -15.23
CA GLY A 100 12.58 6.90 -15.35
C GLY A 100 13.45 8.09 -15.82
N PHE A 101 12.85 9.19 -16.30
CA PHE A 101 13.58 10.30 -16.94
C PHE A 101 13.23 11.71 -16.41
N CYS A 102 12.25 11.88 -15.52
CA CYS A 102 12.02 13.18 -14.89
C CYS A 102 13.07 13.45 -13.80
N SER A 103 13.22 14.71 -13.40
CA SER A 103 14.23 15.14 -12.42
C SER A 103 14.18 14.34 -11.11
N TYR A 104 12.98 13.97 -10.66
CA TYR A 104 12.82 13.12 -9.48
C TYR A 104 13.31 11.68 -9.71
N CYS A 105 12.98 11.08 -10.85
CA CYS A 105 13.46 9.74 -11.19
C CYS A 105 14.98 9.70 -11.31
N GLU A 106 15.57 10.66 -12.01
CA GLU A 106 17.03 10.75 -12.20
C GLU A 106 17.78 11.01 -10.89
N SER A 107 17.15 11.70 -9.94
CA SER A 107 17.72 11.92 -8.59
C SER A 107 17.47 10.77 -7.60
N GLY A 108 16.94 9.62 -8.05
CA GLY A 108 16.64 8.47 -7.20
C GLY A 108 15.38 8.60 -6.35
N LYS A 109 14.54 9.59 -6.61
CA LYS A 109 13.27 9.86 -5.90
C LYS A 109 12.06 9.45 -6.74
N ALA A 110 12.08 8.25 -7.31
CA ALA A 110 11.05 7.75 -8.23
C ALA A 110 9.63 7.80 -7.67
N ALA A 111 9.47 7.70 -6.36
CA ALA A 111 8.17 7.87 -5.69
C ALA A 111 7.53 9.27 -5.88
N LEU A 112 8.32 10.27 -6.27
CA LEU A 112 7.87 11.63 -6.56
C LEU A 112 7.75 11.90 -8.07
N CYS A 113 7.72 10.87 -8.90
CA CYS A 113 7.62 10.98 -10.36
C CYS A 113 6.40 11.82 -10.77
N GLU A 114 6.64 12.97 -11.42
CA GLU A 114 5.54 13.87 -11.84
C GLU A 114 4.62 13.25 -12.88
N PRO A 115 5.12 12.64 -14.00
CA PRO A 115 4.25 11.94 -14.95
C PRO A 115 3.42 10.82 -14.29
N GLY A 116 4.01 10.06 -13.38
CA GLY A 116 3.30 9.01 -12.63
C GLY A 116 2.21 9.57 -11.72
N ASN A 117 2.48 10.67 -11.02
CA ASN A 117 1.49 11.34 -10.17
C ASN A 117 0.33 11.92 -11.00
N ILE A 118 0.61 12.52 -12.16
CA ILE A 118 -0.40 13.04 -13.08
C ILE A 118 -1.28 11.90 -13.60
N ALA A 119 -0.70 10.79 -14.06
CA ALA A 119 -1.42 9.62 -14.52
C ALA A 119 -2.35 9.07 -13.42
N ASN A 120 -1.83 8.91 -12.20
CA ASN A 120 -2.60 8.44 -11.04
C ASN A 120 -3.74 9.40 -10.66
N ALA A 121 -3.53 10.71 -10.75
CA ALA A 121 -4.57 11.71 -10.48
C ALA A 121 -5.69 11.66 -11.52
N ASN A 122 -5.34 11.45 -12.79
CA ASN A 122 -6.27 11.39 -13.91
C ASN A 122 -6.96 10.04 -14.07
N GLY A 123 -6.56 9.03 -13.31
CA GLY A 123 -7.08 7.66 -13.45
C GLY A 123 -6.69 7.00 -14.77
N THR A 124 -5.48 7.29 -15.27
CA THR A 124 -4.90 6.72 -16.49
C THR A 124 -3.71 5.83 -16.17
N LEU A 125 -3.24 5.08 -17.15
CA LEU A 125 -1.91 4.49 -17.14
C LEU A 125 -0.84 5.58 -17.40
N LEU A 126 0.42 5.25 -17.22
CA LEU A 126 1.53 6.18 -17.50
C LEU A 126 1.57 6.65 -18.97
N SER A 127 1.04 5.83 -19.88
CA SER A 127 0.83 6.20 -21.30
C SER A 127 -0.18 7.33 -21.51
N GLY A 128 -1.01 7.64 -20.50
CA GLY A 128 -2.18 8.51 -20.60
C GLY A 128 -3.47 7.78 -21.01
N ASP A 129 -3.38 6.51 -21.36
CA ASP A 129 -4.52 5.71 -21.82
C ASP A 129 -5.37 5.18 -20.65
N ARG A 130 -6.63 4.85 -20.98
CA ARG A 130 -7.50 3.98 -20.21
C ARG A 130 -7.75 2.71 -21.00
N LYS A 131 -7.56 1.57 -20.37
CA LYS A 131 -7.68 0.26 -21.04
C LYS A 131 -8.85 -0.57 -20.53
N ILE A 132 -9.64 -0.03 -19.62
CA ILE A 132 -10.82 -0.69 -19.06
C ILE A 132 -12.05 0.00 -19.61
N SER A 133 -13.01 -0.75 -20.18
CA SER A 133 -14.26 -0.19 -20.70
C SER A 133 -15.45 -1.06 -20.37
N TYR A 134 -16.64 -0.44 -20.30
CA TYR A 134 -17.93 -1.10 -20.18
C TYR A 134 -18.98 -0.32 -20.99
N ASN A 135 -19.73 -1.00 -21.84
CA ASN A 135 -20.73 -0.38 -22.73
C ASN A 135 -20.18 0.84 -23.49
N SER A 136 -19.00 0.70 -24.09
CA SER A 136 -18.30 1.75 -24.86
C SER A 136 -17.89 3.00 -24.06
N LYS A 137 -17.91 2.92 -22.72
CA LYS A 137 -17.38 3.97 -21.84
C LYS A 137 -16.13 3.50 -21.16
N TYR A 138 -15.07 4.32 -21.18
CA TYR A 138 -13.84 4.02 -20.46
C TYR A 138 -13.99 4.27 -18.97
N TYR A 139 -13.43 3.35 -18.18
CA TYR A 139 -13.31 3.43 -16.74
C TYR A 139 -11.90 3.82 -16.34
N ASN A 140 -11.77 4.44 -15.17
CA ASN A 140 -10.51 4.91 -14.66
C ASN A 140 -9.72 3.77 -13.99
N HIS A 141 -8.40 3.83 -14.10
CA HIS A 141 -7.48 2.98 -13.38
C HIS A 141 -7.23 3.52 -11.98
N HIS A 142 -7.25 2.64 -10.98
CA HIS A 142 -6.82 2.99 -9.63
C HIS A 142 -5.31 2.81 -9.51
N LEU A 143 -4.59 3.94 -9.52
CA LEU A 143 -3.15 4.00 -9.31
C LEU A 143 -2.33 3.12 -10.28
N GLY A 144 -2.82 2.96 -11.53
CA GLY A 144 -2.18 2.14 -12.55
C GLY A 144 -2.21 0.63 -12.26
N VAL A 145 -2.96 0.17 -11.27
CA VAL A 145 -3.04 -1.22 -10.80
C VAL A 145 -4.40 -1.84 -11.09
N SER A 146 -5.50 -1.27 -10.54
CA SER A 146 -6.87 -1.80 -10.68
C SER A 146 -6.99 -3.30 -10.32
N GLY A 147 -6.40 -3.67 -9.18
CA GLY A 147 -6.19 -5.06 -8.78
C GLY A 147 -7.45 -5.83 -8.36
N PHE A 148 -8.58 -5.14 -8.12
CA PHE A 148 -9.84 -5.82 -7.81
C PHE A 148 -10.54 -6.27 -9.10
N SER A 149 -9.81 -7.02 -9.94
CA SER A 149 -10.24 -7.59 -11.20
C SER A 149 -9.54 -8.92 -11.46
N GLU A 150 -10.08 -9.75 -12.37
CA GLU A 150 -9.41 -11.00 -12.77
C GLU A 150 -8.17 -10.75 -13.63
N PHE A 151 -8.22 -9.70 -14.44
CA PHE A 151 -7.10 -9.25 -15.28
C PHE A 151 -6.97 -7.74 -15.18
N SER A 152 -5.74 -7.25 -15.27
CA SER A 152 -5.45 -5.81 -15.32
C SER A 152 -4.42 -5.51 -16.41
N VAL A 153 -4.49 -4.29 -16.94
CA VAL A 153 -3.46 -3.74 -17.82
C VAL A 153 -2.62 -2.76 -17.01
N ALA A 154 -1.30 -2.89 -17.08
CA ALA A 154 -0.37 -1.98 -16.41
C ALA A 154 0.83 -1.66 -17.29
N THR A 155 1.50 -0.55 -17.01
CA THR A 155 2.79 -0.25 -17.63
C THR A 155 3.90 -1.11 -17.01
N GLU A 156 4.93 -1.43 -17.79
CA GLU A 156 6.09 -2.20 -17.30
C GLU A 156 6.69 -1.58 -16.05
N GLU A 157 6.68 -0.25 -15.95
CA GLU A 157 7.22 0.52 -14.84
C GLU A 157 6.41 0.42 -13.53
N SER A 158 5.19 -0.10 -13.59
CA SER A 158 4.36 -0.38 -12.41
C SER A 158 4.55 -1.80 -11.89
N LEU A 159 5.48 -2.58 -12.43
CA LEU A 159 5.59 -4.00 -12.16
C LEU A 159 7.01 -4.39 -11.77
N ILE A 160 7.10 -5.19 -10.73
CA ILE A 160 8.34 -5.78 -10.26
C ILE A 160 8.24 -7.31 -10.41
N LYS A 161 9.19 -7.89 -11.16
CA LYS A 161 9.32 -9.35 -11.26
C LYS A 161 9.72 -9.93 -9.91
N ILE A 162 9.07 -11.02 -9.54
CA ILE A 162 9.32 -11.75 -8.30
C ILE A 162 9.68 -13.23 -8.59
N GLU A 163 10.27 -13.89 -7.61
CA GLU A 163 10.53 -15.33 -7.69
C GLU A 163 9.23 -16.12 -7.74
N LYS A 164 9.24 -17.24 -8.50
CA LYS A 164 8.03 -18.03 -8.76
C LYS A 164 7.52 -18.81 -7.55
N ASP A 165 8.36 -19.05 -6.57
CA ASP A 165 8.06 -19.75 -5.32
C ASP A 165 7.44 -18.82 -4.25
N LEU A 166 7.51 -17.49 -4.43
CA LEU A 166 6.85 -16.55 -3.53
C LEU A 166 5.31 -16.62 -3.71
N PRO A 167 4.55 -16.98 -2.67
CA PRO A 167 3.09 -17.05 -2.75
C PRO A 167 2.48 -15.69 -3.14
N PHE A 168 1.47 -15.69 -4.01
CA PHE A 168 0.88 -14.45 -4.54
C PHE A 168 0.17 -13.62 -3.48
N ASP A 169 -0.46 -14.23 -2.49
CA ASP A 169 -1.11 -13.55 -1.37
C ASP A 169 -0.11 -12.81 -0.48
N ILE A 170 1.07 -13.37 -0.29
CA ILE A 170 2.19 -12.68 0.37
C ILE A 170 2.76 -11.59 -0.53
N ALA A 171 3.00 -11.91 -1.81
CA ALA A 171 3.59 -10.97 -2.76
C ALA A 171 2.75 -9.69 -2.94
N ALA A 172 1.42 -9.79 -2.97
CA ALA A 172 0.53 -8.64 -3.14
C ALA A 172 0.77 -7.55 -2.08
N LEU A 173 1.11 -7.93 -0.84
CA LEU A 173 1.34 -6.99 0.28
C LEU A 173 2.63 -6.17 0.11
N PHE A 174 3.60 -6.66 -0.69
CA PHE A 174 4.84 -5.92 -0.95
C PHE A 174 4.60 -4.65 -1.77
N GLY A 175 3.53 -4.60 -2.56
CA GLY A 175 3.20 -3.44 -3.38
C GLY A 175 2.82 -2.18 -2.59
N CYS A 176 2.39 -2.31 -1.33
CA CYS A 176 1.98 -1.18 -0.48
C CYS A 176 2.36 -1.37 0.99
N ALA A 177 1.69 -2.30 1.70
CA ALA A 177 1.81 -2.37 3.16
C ALA A 177 3.25 -2.62 3.63
N VAL A 178 3.96 -3.57 3.00
CA VAL A 178 5.33 -3.94 3.41
C VAL A 178 6.31 -2.82 3.10
N ILE A 179 6.32 -2.32 1.86
CA ILE A 179 7.25 -1.23 1.47
C ILE A 179 7.01 0.04 2.28
N THR A 180 5.74 0.34 2.62
CA THR A 180 5.38 1.51 3.43
C THR A 180 5.91 1.37 4.86
N GLY A 181 5.65 0.24 5.52
CA GLY A 181 6.06 0.02 6.91
C GLY A 181 7.59 -0.06 7.07
N VAL A 182 8.24 -0.86 6.23
CA VAL A 182 9.72 -0.96 6.24
C VAL A 182 10.36 0.36 5.83
N GLY A 183 9.84 1.01 4.79
CA GLY A 183 10.35 2.30 4.33
C GLY A 183 10.18 3.43 5.34
N ALA A 184 9.12 3.41 6.15
CA ALA A 184 8.95 4.36 7.24
C ALA A 184 10.07 4.26 8.27
N VAL A 185 10.49 3.05 8.62
CA VAL A 185 11.62 2.83 9.53
C VAL A 185 12.95 3.25 8.91
N ILE A 186 13.26 2.71 7.73
CA ILE A 186 14.61 2.84 7.14
C ILE A 186 14.81 4.21 6.49
N ASN A 187 13.84 4.66 5.69
CA ASN A 187 14.00 5.86 4.86
C ASN A 187 13.45 7.13 5.51
N SER A 188 12.25 7.06 6.13
CA SER A 188 11.60 8.27 6.66
C SER A 188 12.11 8.63 8.05
N ALA A 189 12.22 7.65 8.94
CA ALA A 189 12.74 7.84 10.28
C ALA A 189 14.28 7.82 10.33
N GLU A 190 14.94 7.29 9.29
CA GLU A 190 16.38 7.07 9.30
C GLU A 190 16.83 6.38 10.58
N PHE A 191 16.11 5.30 10.93
CA PHE A 191 16.27 4.55 12.17
C PHE A 191 17.67 3.96 12.26
N LYS A 192 18.30 4.10 13.42
CA LYS A 192 19.68 3.65 13.63
C LYS A 192 19.73 2.38 14.47
N PHE A 193 20.73 1.57 14.19
CA PHE A 193 21.05 0.40 15.01
C PHE A 193 21.14 0.76 16.50
N GLY A 194 20.45 -0.03 17.32
CA GLY A 194 20.42 0.16 18.77
C GLY A 194 19.40 1.14 19.32
N GLU A 195 18.67 1.89 18.45
CA GLU A 195 17.56 2.75 18.86
C GLU A 195 16.36 1.93 19.37
N THR A 196 15.50 2.58 20.14
CA THR A 196 14.20 2.05 20.58
C THR A 196 13.10 2.57 19.66
N LEU A 197 12.18 1.68 19.25
CA LEU A 197 11.06 2.04 18.38
C LEU A 197 9.72 1.78 19.06
N LEU A 198 8.79 2.74 18.91
CA LEU A 198 7.36 2.55 19.16
C LEU A 198 6.60 2.51 17.84
N VAL A 199 5.79 1.47 17.64
CA VAL A 199 4.87 1.33 16.51
C VAL A 199 3.44 1.39 17.02
N ILE A 200 2.66 2.36 16.53
CA ILE A 200 1.28 2.60 16.93
C ILE A 200 0.36 2.29 15.75
N GLY A 201 -0.66 1.44 15.98
CA GLY A 201 -1.54 0.96 14.92
C GLY A 201 -0.97 -0.29 14.24
N LEU A 202 -1.46 -1.45 14.67
CA LEU A 202 -0.97 -2.78 14.25
C LEU A 202 -1.85 -3.37 13.14
N GLY A 203 -1.95 -2.62 12.04
CA GLY A 203 -2.41 -3.10 10.74
C GLY A 203 -1.24 -3.63 9.90
N GLY A 204 -1.46 -3.91 8.62
CA GLY A 204 -0.42 -4.43 7.71
C GLY A 204 0.83 -3.56 7.67
N VAL A 205 0.68 -2.24 7.65
CA VAL A 205 1.80 -1.28 7.64
C VAL A 205 2.58 -1.31 8.96
N GLY A 206 1.88 -1.25 10.11
CA GLY A 206 2.55 -1.28 11.43
C GLY A 206 3.25 -2.60 11.71
N LEU A 207 2.66 -3.74 11.35
CA LEU A 207 3.32 -5.04 11.47
C LEU A 207 4.58 -5.12 10.58
N SER A 208 4.51 -4.54 9.38
CA SER A 208 5.68 -4.45 8.49
C SER A 208 6.77 -3.53 9.04
N ALA A 209 6.39 -2.44 9.74
CA ALA A 209 7.35 -1.59 10.43
C ALA A 209 8.08 -2.32 11.57
N ILE A 210 7.39 -3.22 12.30
CA ILE A 210 8.03 -4.08 13.31
C ILE A 210 9.10 -4.97 12.66
N LEU A 211 8.79 -5.60 11.52
CA LEU A 211 9.78 -6.40 10.77
C LEU A 211 10.96 -5.55 10.31
N GLY A 212 10.69 -4.36 9.78
CA GLY A 212 11.72 -3.40 9.37
C GLY A 212 12.64 -2.98 10.51
N ALA A 213 12.06 -2.69 11.68
CA ALA A 213 12.82 -2.32 12.88
C ALA A 213 13.70 -3.46 13.39
N LYS A 214 13.17 -4.68 13.39
CA LYS A 214 13.94 -5.87 13.75
C LYS A 214 15.12 -6.07 12.81
N ALA A 215 14.89 -5.95 11.50
CA ALA A 215 15.96 -6.06 10.50
C ALA A 215 17.00 -4.91 10.62
N ALA A 216 16.58 -3.71 11.02
CA ALA A 216 17.45 -2.56 11.27
C ALA A 216 18.23 -2.64 12.60
N GLY A 217 18.00 -3.66 13.42
CA GLY A 217 18.72 -3.87 14.69
C GLY A 217 18.22 -2.99 15.82
N ALA A 218 16.91 -2.77 15.92
CA ALA A 218 16.30 -2.10 17.07
C ALA A 218 16.70 -2.80 18.39
N SER A 219 17.06 -2.03 19.41
CA SER A 219 17.36 -2.57 20.74
C SER A 219 16.09 -2.96 21.49
N LYS A 220 14.99 -2.30 21.20
CA LYS A 220 13.65 -2.60 21.75
C LYS A 220 12.55 -2.11 20.82
N ILE A 221 11.58 -2.97 20.57
CA ILE A 221 10.40 -2.68 19.74
C ILE A 221 9.16 -2.75 20.63
N ILE A 222 8.50 -1.62 20.80
CA ILE A 222 7.24 -1.49 21.54
C ILE A 222 6.13 -1.34 20.51
N ALA A 223 5.12 -2.21 20.61
CA ALA A 223 3.94 -2.17 19.76
C ALA A 223 2.72 -1.67 20.55
N ALA A 224 1.92 -0.78 19.98
CA ALA A 224 0.74 -0.23 20.61
C ALA A 224 -0.48 -0.27 19.69
N ASP A 225 -1.62 -0.69 20.22
CA ASP A 225 -2.93 -0.66 19.53
C ASP A 225 -4.03 -0.56 20.60
N ILE A 226 -5.18 -0.01 20.22
CA ILE A 226 -6.38 0.01 21.09
C ILE A 226 -7.05 -1.37 21.17
N ASN A 227 -6.74 -2.29 20.26
CA ASN A 227 -7.24 -3.65 20.24
C ASN A 227 -6.21 -4.60 20.84
N SER A 228 -6.39 -4.96 22.11
CA SER A 228 -5.49 -5.84 22.85
C SER A 228 -5.28 -7.22 22.21
N LYS A 229 -6.25 -7.70 21.38
CA LYS A 229 -6.13 -8.99 20.67
C LYS A 229 -4.99 -9.02 19.66
N LYS A 230 -4.47 -7.86 19.23
CA LYS A 230 -3.34 -7.77 18.29
C LYS A 230 -1.96 -7.96 18.97
N GLY A 231 -1.90 -7.97 20.29
CA GLY A 231 -0.64 -8.05 21.03
C GLY A 231 0.15 -9.34 20.77
N SER A 232 -0.51 -10.49 20.68
CA SER A 232 0.15 -11.77 20.36
C SER A 232 0.72 -11.77 18.93
N LEU A 233 -0.03 -11.22 17.97
CA LEU A 233 0.42 -11.09 16.59
C LEU A 233 1.63 -10.15 16.49
N ALA A 234 1.60 -8.98 17.15
CA ALA A 234 2.75 -8.06 17.15
C ALA A 234 4.03 -8.72 17.68
N LYS A 235 3.90 -9.52 18.76
CA LYS A 235 5.04 -10.27 19.31
C LYS A 235 5.57 -11.33 18.34
N SER A 236 4.71 -12.03 17.61
CA SER A 236 5.16 -13.00 16.60
C SER A 236 5.90 -12.34 15.43
N PHE A 237 5.63 -11.06 15.15
CA PHE A 237 6.34 -10.25 14.16
C PHE A 237 7.66 -9.66 14.70
N GLY A 238 7.89 -9.71 16.02
CA GLY A 238 9.15 -9.31 16.63
C GLY A 238 9.07 -8.13 17.60
N ALA A 239 7.87 -7.71 18.02
CA ALA A 239 7.73 -6.75 19.09
C ALA A 239 8.09 -7.39 20.44
N ASP A 240 8.89 -6.69 21.24
CA ASP A 240 9.27 -7.14 22.59
C ASP A 240 8.11 -6.93 23.57
N ILE A 241 7.42 -5.79 23.44
CA ILE A 241 6.38 -5.36 24.37
C ILE A 241 5.16 -4.89 23.61
N PHE A 242 3.99 -5.24 24.10
CA PHE A 242 2.70 -4.70 23.65
C PHE A 242 2.10 -3.79 24.73
N ILE A 243 1.61 -2.62 24.30
CA ILE A 243 0.91 -1.64 25.14
C ILE A 243 -0.50 -1.44 24.59
N ASP A 244 -1.50 -1.60 25.43
CA ASP A 244 -2.87 -1.17 25.13
C ASP A 244 -2.91 0.36 25.20
N SER A 245 -3.14 1.02 24.06
CA SER A 245 -3.17 2.47 23.93
C SER A 245 -4.58 3.07 24.04
N SER A 246 -5.57 2.28 24.46
CA SER A 246 -6.92 2.78 24.77
C SER A 246 -6.94 3.67 26.02
N ASP A 247 -6.01 3.46 26.94
CA ASP A 247 -5.77 4.34 28.09
C ASP A 247 -4.79 5.46 27.70
N ASN A 248 -5.24 6.71 27.81
CA ASN A 248 -4.47 7.90 27.49
C ASN A 248 -3.17 8.06 28.30
N ASP A 249 -3.06 7.40 29.46
CA ASP A 249 -1.90 7.44 30.35
C ASP A 249 -0.90 6.30 30.08
N SER A 250 -1.19 5.42 29.12
CA SER A 250 -0.30 4.30 28.75
C SER A 250 1.11 4.74 28.32
N TYR A 251 1.27 5.99 27.83
CA TYR A 251 2.60 6.55 27.50
C TYR A 251 3.54 6.57 28.68
N LYS A 252 3.02 6.70 29.94
CA LYS A 252 3.83 6.67 31.17
C LYS A 252 4.56 5.33 31.32
N LYS A 253 3.90 4.23 30.98
CA LYS A 253 4.51 2.88 30.96
C LYS A 253 5.67 2.81 29.97
N ILE A 254 5.56 3.51 28.83
CA ILE A 254 6.64 3.57 27.83
C ILE A 254 7.83 4.33 28.41
N HIS A 255 7.59 5.45 29.10
CA HIS A 255 8.65 6.20 29.77
C HIS A 255 9.37 5.36 30.83
N ASP A 256 8.65 4.59 31.65
CA ASP A 256 9.22 3.71 32.66
C ASP A 256 10.11 2.61 32.03
N ILE A 257 9.64 2.02 30.92
CA ILE A 257 10.35 0.95 30.21
C ILE A 257 11.59 1.44 29.48
N THR A 258 11.61 2.71 29.04
CA THR A 258 12.64 3.29 28.17
C THR A 258 13.48 4.38 28.85
N ASN A 259 13.26 4.66 30.13
CA ASN A 259 13.89 5.74 30.87
C ASN A 259 13.72 7.12 30.21
N GLY A 260 12.45 7.47 29.86
CA GLY A 260 12.11 8.82 29.39
C GLY A 260 11.56 8.93 27.97
N GLY A 261 11.18 7.81 27.34
CA GLY A 261 10.57 7.76 26.02
C GLY A 261 11.43 7.04 24.98
N VAL A 262 10.81 6.72 23.83
CA VAL A 262 11.49 6.05 22.72
C VAL A 262 12.31 7.01 21.86
N ASP A 263 13.29 6.49 21.13
CA ASP A 263 14.08 7.25 20.15
C ASP A 263 13.21 7.65 18.96
N THR A 264 12.37 6.71 18.49
CA THR A 264 11.53 6.87 17.31
C THR A 264 10.13 6.35 17.60
N ALA A 265 9.08 7.12 17.24
CA ALA A 265 7.69 6.68 17.27
C ALA A 265 7.08 6.78 15.88
N LEU A 266 6.48 5.69 15.38
CA LEU A 266 5.80 5.62 14.09
C LEU A 266 4.30 5.38 14.30
N GLU A 267 3.48 6.24 13.72
CA GLU A 267 2.03 6.23 13.84
C GLU A 267 1.39 5.76 12.53
N PHE A 268 0.59 4.69 12.58
CA PHE A 268 -0.08 4.08 11.44
C PHE A 268 -1.59 3.86 11.65
N ALA A 269 -2.16 4.38 12.72
CA ALA A 269 -3.60 4.30 12.98
C ALA A 269 -4.38 5.42 12.30
N GLY A 270 -3.72 6.57 12.01
CA GLY A 270 -4.34 7.72 11.37
C GLY A 270 -5.35 8.46 12.28
N ALA A 271 -5.10 8.49 13.59
CA ALA A 271 -5.99 9.12 14.56
C ALA A 271 -5.27 10.21 15.37
N VAL A 272 -5.95 11.32 15.63
CA VAL A 272 -5.38 12.44 16.43
C VAL A 272 -4.91 11.97 17.81
N SER A 273 -5.66 11.07 18.46
CA SER A 273 -5.27 10.48 19.75
C SER A 273 -3.98 9.68 19.65
N ALA A 274 -3.79 8.93 18.55
CA ALA A 274 -2.58 8.14 18.32
C ALA A 274 -1.36 9.02 18.04
N ILE A 275 -1.53 10.13 17.29
CA ILE A 275 -0.46 11.15 17.09
C ILE A 275 -0.05 11.77 18.44
N ASN A 276 -1.00 12.15 19.27
CA ASN A 276 -0.73 12.69 20.60
C ASN A 276 -0.03 11.65 21.50
N PHE A 277 -0.42 10.39 21.41
CA PHE A 277 0.21 9.29 22.14
C PHE A 277 1.66 9.10 21.67
N ALA A 278 1.91 9.10 20.34
CA ALA A 278 3.25 9.03 19.76
C ALA A 278 4.15 10.14 20.31
N PHE A 279 3.68 11.39 20.22
CA PHE A 279 4.41 12.55 20.70
C PHE A 279 4.78 12.46 22.20
N LYS A 280 3.81 12.09 23.04
CA LYS A 280 4.02 11.92 24.48
C LYS A 280 4.97 10.77 24.82
N SER A 281 5.04 9.74 23.98
CA SER A 281 5.86 8.55 24.19
C SER A 281 7.31 8.71 23.72
N THR A 282 7.58 9.76 22.95
CA THR A 282 8.90 10.03 22.37
C THR A 282 9.76 10.83 23.33
N LYS A 283 11.04 10.47 23.47
CA LYS A 283 12.01 11.21 24.31
C LYS A 283 12.35 12.58 23.72
N LYS A 284 12.91 13.48 24.53
CA LYS A 284 13.44 14.76 24.03
C LYS A 284 14.52 14.51 22.96
N GLY A 285 14.37 15.16 21.80
CA GLY A 285 15.26 14.99 20.65
C GLY A 285 15.02 13.70 19.84
N GLY A 286 13.99 12.90 20.19
CA GLY A 286 13.51 11.78 19.39
C GLY A 286 12.67 12.22 18.19
N LYS A 287 12.28 11.26 17.35
CA LYS A 287 11.56 11.46 16.09
C LYS A 287 10.13 10.92 16.17
#